data_50beaf5d19176d5d7731a054c77b7ec5
#
_entry.id   50beaf5d19176d5d7731a054c77b7ec5
#
_cell.length_a   1.000
_cell.length_b   1.000
_cell.length_c   1.000
_cell.angle_alpha   90.00
_cell.angle_beta   90.00
_cell.angle_gamma   90.00
#
_symmetry.space_group_name_H-M   'P 1'
#
loop_
_entity.id
_entity.type
_entity.pdbx_description
1 polymer ?
#
loop_
_entity_poly.entity_id
_entity_poly.type
_entity_poly.pdbx_seq_one_letter_code
_entity_poly.pdbx_strand_id
1 'polypeptide(L)'
;CKYETGRVPLPNDALMQLCSIFHVTADYILGRDTVTTMFKERGGSSALFMPVTDTVGVPLVGRVHAGLPILADENITEYIPLPAGDVTAGDYFYMEVEGDCMIGDFIPEGALVLVRMQNRVESGHIAIVRIGDEVLVRKVKWLNNTLMLIPSNPKYEPMIISGGDVEIIGRVLEVRIRGL
;
A
#
# COMPACT_ATOMS: atom_id res chain seq x y z
N CYS A 1 1.92 0.13 -43.66
CA CYS A 1 2.72 -1.02 -44.14
C CYS A 1 1.84 -2.28 -44.14
N LYS A 2 2.13 -3.28 -45.00
CA LYS A 2 1.29 -4.50 -45.13
C LYS A 2 1.29 -5.33 -43.83
N TYR A 3 2.34 -5.23 -43.03
CA TYR A 3 2.50 -5.94 -41.75
C TYR A 3 1.71 -5.28 -40.63
N GLU A 4 1.67 -3.95 -40.57
CA GLU A 4 0.93 -3.19 -39.56
C GLU A 4 -0.59 -3.36 -39.66
N THR A 5 -1.08 -3.68 -40.85
CA THR A 5 -2.52 -3.89 -41.11
C THR A 5 -2.97 -5.33 -40.87
N GLY A 6 -2.07 -6.23 -40.48
CA GLY A 6 -2.37 -7.65 -40.25
C GLY A 6 -2.69 -8.46 -41.52
N ARG A 7 -2.48 -7.88 -42.71
CA ARG A 7 -2.80 -8.54 -44.01
C ARG A 7 -1.79 -9.60 -44.41
N VAL A 8 -0.59 -9.56 -43.86
CA VAL A 8 0.48 -10.52 -44.14
C VAL A 8 1.16 -10.85 -42.79
N PRO A 9 1.38 -12.15 -42.48
CA PRO A 9 2.12 -12.53 -41.28
C PRO A 9 3.56 -12.03 -41.35
N LEU A 10 4.11 -11.57 -40.24
CA LEU A 10 5.48 -11.09 -40.13
C LEU A 10 6.45 -12.27 -40.36
N PRO A 11 7.37 -12.22 -41.36
CA PRO A 11 8.37 -13.26 -41.53
C PRO A 11 9.29 -13.37 -40.30
N ASN A 12 9.76 -14.58 -40.00
CA ASN A 12 10.65 -14.80 -38.86
C ASN A 12 11.91 -13.95 -38.91
N ASP A 13 12.50 -13.76 -40.09
CA ASP A 13 13.70 -12.93 -40.24
C ASP A 13 13.42 -11.45 -39.88
N ALA A 14 12.27 -10.92 -40.29
CA ALA A 14 11.87 -9.57 -39.96
C ALA A 14 11.56 -9.43 -38.46
N LEU A 15 10.95 -10.45 -37.84
CA LEU A 15 10.72 -10.50 -36.39
C LEU A 15 12.04 -10.46 -35.63
N MET A 16 13.03 -11.27 -36.02
CA MET A 16 14.34 -11.31 -35.37
C MET A 16 15.11 -9.99 -35.54
N GLN A 17 15.00 -9.34 -36.71
CA GLN A 17 15.59 -8.01 -36.93
C GLN A 17 14.95 -6.96 -36.01
N LEU A 18 13.62 -6.97 -35.87
CA LEU A 18 12.93 -6.07 -34.97
C LEU A 18 13.33 -6.31 -33.50
N CYS A 19 13.45 -7.57 -33.08
CA CYS A 19 13.95 -7.93 -31.77
C CYS A 19 15.34 -7.35 -31.52
N SER A 20 16.22 -7.43 -32.50
CA SER A 20 17.59 -6.91 -32.43
C SER A 20 17.64 -5.38 -32.37
N ILE A 21 16.85 -4.69 -33.19
CA ILE A 21 16.81 -3.22 -33.27
C ILE A 21 16.24 -2.61 -32.00
N PHE A 22 15.15 -3.19 -31.48
CA PHE A 22 14.46 -2.67 -30.29
C PHE A 22 14.97 -3.28 -28.99
N HIS A 23 15.89 -4.25 -29.06
CA HIS A 23 16.40 -4.99 -27.88
C HIS A 23 15.28 -5.63 -27.04
N VAL A 24 14.30 -6.22 -27.71
CA VAL A 24 13.15 -6.89 -27.08
C VAL A 24 13.04 -8.34 -27.55
N THR A 25 12.33 -9.19 -26.79
CA THR A 25 12.08 -10.56 -27.19
C THR A 25 10.99 -10.67 -28.26
N ALA A 26 10.99 -11.78 -29.01
CA ALA A 26 9.93 -12.07 -30.00
C ALA A 26 8.54 -12.15 -29.30
N ASP A 27 8.48 -12.72 -28.10
CA ASP A 27 7.24 -12.85 -27.34
C ASP A 27 6.69 -11.48 -26.92
N TYR A 28 7.56 -10.52 -26.61
CA TYR A 28 7.16 -9.13 -26.36
C TYR A 28 6.52 -8.49 -27.60
N ILE A 29 7.13 -8.63 -28.76
CA ILE A 29 6.59 -8.08 -30.02
C ILE A 29 5.26 -8.76 -30.40
N LEU A 30 5.12 -10.05 -30.06
CA LEU A 30 3.91 -10.83 -30.31
C LEU A 30 2.83 -10.64 -29.22
N GLY A 31 3.08 -9.80 -28.20
CA GLY A 31 2.15 -9.52 -27.11
C GLY A 31 1.91 -10.73 -26.18
N ARG A 32 2.86 -11.69 -26.16
CA ARG A 32 2.78 -12.89 -25.33
C ARG A 32 3.51 -12.75 -23.98
N ASP A 33 4.40 -11.76 -23.88
CA ASP A 33 5.18 -11.50 -22.67
C ASP A 33 4.78 -10.20 -22.02
N THR A 34 4.63 -10.26 -20.70
CA THR A 34 4.63 -9.10 -19.84
C THR A 34 6.07 -8.61 -19.63
N VAL A 35 6.27 -7.36 -19.26
CA VAL A 35 7.54 -6.61 -19.11
C VAL A 35 8.66 -7.35 -18.34
N THR A 36 8.36 -8.49 -17.74
CA THR A 36 9.24 -9.30 -16.88
C THR A 36 10.48 -9.85 -17.59
N THR A 37 10.42 -10.09 -18.92
CA THR A 37 11.51 -10.74 -19.66
C THR A 37 12.62 -9.80 -20.11
N MET A 38 12.38 -8.48 -20.17
CA MET A 38 13.36 -7.51 -20.65
C MET A 38 14.61 -7.36 -19.77
N PHE A 39 14.55 -7.76 -18.52
CA PHE A 39 15.64 -7.59 -17.57
C PHE A 39 16.58 -8.80 -17.46
N LYS A 40 16.18 -9.95 -18.01
CA LYS A 40 16.92 -11.21 -17.86
C LYS A 40 18.09 -11.37 -18.84
N GLU A 41 18.09 -10.66 -19.97
CA GLU A 41 19.06 -10.86 -21.05
C GLU A 41 20.22 -9.85 -21.11
N ARG A 42 20.19 -8.80 -20.29
CA ARG A 42 21.39 -7.97 -20.13
C ARG A 42 22.33 -8.67 -19.14
N GLY A 43 23.24 -9.49 -19.68
CA GLY A 43 24.32 -10.19 -18.96
C GLY A 43 25.31 -9.25 -18.25
N GLY A 44 24.80 -8.39 -17.39
CA GLY A 44 25.52 -7.61 -16.41
C GLY A 44 25.05 -8.08 -15.04
N SER A 45 26.00 -8.47 -14.20
CA SER A 45 25.83 -8.82 -12.80
C SER A 45 25.12 -7.70 -12.03
N SER A 46 23.83 -7.54 -12.24
CA SER A 46 22.97 -6.61 -11.48
C SER A 46 21.89 -7.41 -10.75
N ALA A 47 22.36 -8.28 -9.86
CA ALA A 47 21.50 -8.95 -8.88
C ALA A 47 20.87 -7.97 -7.86
N LEU A 48 21.05 -6.65 -8.07
CA LEU A 48 20.60 -5.60 -7.16
C LEU A 48 19.14 -5.18 -7.36
N PHE A 49 18.54 -5.49 -8.51
CA PHE A 49 17.14 -5.13 -8.78
C PHE A 49 16.41 -6.33 -9.40
N MET A 50 15.57 -6.98 -8.61
CA MET A 50 14.59 -7.91 -9.13
C MET A 50 13.28 -7.14 -9.40
N PRO A 51 12.71 -7.23 -10.63
CA PRO A 51 11.39 -6.67 -10.86
C PRO A 51 10.38 -7.40 -9.97
N VAL A 52 9.63 -6.66 -9.19
CA VAL A 52 8.46 -7.19 -8.47
C VAL A 52 7.37 -7.34 -9.52
N THR A 53 7.06 -8.56 -9.89
CA THR A 53 6.16 -8.86 -11.02
C THR A 53 4.70 -8.82 -10.65
N ASP A 54 4.38 -9.13 -9.39
CA ASP A 54 3.01 -9.15 -8.90
C ASP A 54 2.81 -8.07 -7.84
N THR A 55 2.06 -7.03 -8.20
CA THR A 55 1.66 -5.96 -7.27
C THR A 55 0.16 -5.87 -7.20
N VAL A 56 -0.36 -5.53 -6.02
CA VAL A 56 -1.76 -5.16 -5.80
C VAL A 56 -1.85 -3.67 -5.52
N GLY A 57 -2.87 -3.01 -6.06
CA GLY A 57 -3.16 -1.62 -5.74
C GLY A 57 -3.85 -1.52 -4.38
N VAL A 58 -3.21 -0.92 -3.40
CA VAL A 58 -3.80 -0.65 -2.08
C VAL A 58 -4.31 0.78 -2.05
N PRO A 59 -5.60 1.04 -1.71
CA PRO A 59 -6.15 2.38 -1.71
C PRO A 59 -5.48 3.26 -0.65
N LEU A 60 -5.16 4.50 -1.02
CA LEU A 60 -4.80 5.56 -0.10
C LEU A 60 -6.07 6.30 0.29
N VAL A 61 -6.41 6.24 1.56
CA VAL A 61 -7.52 6.97 2.15
C VAL A 61 -7.04 8.36 2.56
N GLY A 62 -7.69 9.37 2.01
CA GLY A 62 -7.50 10.77 2.38
C GLY A 62 -8.36 11.16 3.60
N ARG A 63 -9.13 12.23 3.47
CA ARG A 63 -10.05 12.64 4.55
C ARG A 63 -11.22 11.66 4.65
N VAL A 64 -11.41 11.15 5.85
CA VAL A 64 -12.56 10.29 6.15
C VAL A 64 -13.78 11.16 6.40
N HIS A 65 -14.86 10.94 5.65
CA HIS A 65 -16.11 11.64 5.84
C HIS A 65 -16.96 10.93 6.89
N ALA A 66 -17.54 11.71 7.79
CA ALA A 66 -18.43 11.20 8.82
C ALA A 66 -19.62 10.41 8.21
N GLY A 67 -19.93 9.26 8.80
CA GLY A 67 -21.04 8.41 8.36
C GLY A 67 -20.79 7.54 7.14
N LEU A 68 -19.62 7.65 6.48
CA LEU A 68 -19.23 6.77 5.39
C LEU A 68 -18.25 5.69 5.85
N PRO A 69 -18.27 4.50 5.20
CA PRO A 69 -17.21 3.50 5.38
C PRO A 69 -15.84 4.11 5.02
N ILE A 70 -14.78 3.70 5.71
CA ILE A 70 -13.44 4.25 5.47
C ILE A 70 -12.95 4.03 4.03
N LEU A 71 -13.32 2.91 3.41
CA LEU A 71 -13.03 2.57 2.00
C LEU A 71 -14.14 3.00 1.03
N ALA A 72 -14.95 4.00 1.37
CA ALA A 72 -15.85 4.60 0.41
C ALA A 72 -15.04 5.27 -0.72
N ASP A 73 -15.54 5.21 -1.96
CA ASP A 73 -14.84 5.75 -3.14
C ASP A 73 -14.49 7.24 -2.96
N GLU A 74 -15.35 8.01 -2.25
CA GLU A 74 -15.15 9.42 -1.95
C GLU A 74 -13.95 9.69 -1.03
N ASN A 75 -13.52 8.68 -0.27
CA ASN A 75 -12.39 8.78 0.64
C ASN A 75 -11.08 8.34 -0.02
N ILE A 76 -11.12 7.65 -1.17
CA ILE A 76 -9.94 7.12 -1.86
C ILE A 76 -9.37 8.19 -2.78
N THR A 77 -8.08 8.51 -2.61
CA THR A 77 -7.39 9.51 -3.42
C THR A 77 -6.55 8.90 -4.54
N GLU A 78 -5.88 7.80 -4.27
CA GLU A 78 -5.04 7.06 -5.22
C GLU A 78 -4.87 5.59 -4.80
N TYR A 79 -4.26 4.78 -5.67
CA TYR A 79 -3.86 3.41 -5.34
C TYR A 79 -2.35 3.30 -5.34
N ILE A 80 -1.78 2.77 -4.25
CA ILE A 80 -0.34 2.59 -4.06
C ILE A 80 -0.01 1.13 -4.33
N PRO A 81 0.96 0.84 -5.25
CA PRO A 81 1.36 -0.53 -5.51
C PRO A 81 2.10 -1.12 -4.30
N LEU A 82 1.69 -2.33 -3.91
CA LEU A 82 2.32 -3.15 -2.87
C LEU A 82 2.62 -4.54 -3.46
N PRO A 83 3.78 -5.16 -3.16
CA PRO A 83 4.04 -6.53 -3.58
C PRO A 83 2.94 -7.48 -3.11
N ALA A 84 2.44 -8.33 -3.99
CA ALA A 84 1.35 -9.26 -3.64
C ALA A 84 1.72 -10.22 -2.51
N GLY A 85 3.02 -10.53 -2.35
CA GLY A 85 3.53 -11.35 -1.26
C GLY A 85 3.43 -10.72 0.13
N ASP A 86 3.31 -9.39 0.21
CA ASP A 86 3.18 -8.65 1.47
C ASP A 86 1.71 -8.53 1.92
N VAL A 87 0.79 -8.91 1.04
CA VAL A 87 -0.66 -8.85 1.31
C VAL A 87 -1.17 -10.26 1.59
N THR A 88 -1.57 -10.51 2.82
CA THR A 88 -2.30 -11.72 3.19
C THR A 88 -3.81 -11.53 2.99
N ALA A 89 -4.64 -12.54 3.25
CA ALA A 89 -6.10 -12.38 3.15
C ALA A 89 -6.61 -11.26 4.07
N GLY A 90 -7.44 -10.38 3.52
CA GLY A 90 -8.05 -9.23 4.23
C GLY A 90 -8.02 -7.95 3.39
N ASP A 91 -8.63 -6.90 3.92
CA ASP A 91 -8.68 -5.59 3.30
C ASP A 91 -7.57 -4.71 3.88
N TYR A 92 -6.92 -3.94 3.00
CA TYR A 92 -5.81 -3.07 3.34
C TYR A 92 -6.05 -1.68 2.78
N PHE A 93 -5.53 -0.68 3.48
CA PHE A 93 -5.47 0.69 2.98
C PHE A 93 -4.25 1.41 3.53
N TYR A 94 -3.81 2.43 2.82
CA TYR A 94 -2.90 3.43 3.33
C TYR A 94 -3.67 4.62 3.87
N MET A 95 -3.12 5.26 4.88
CA MET A 95 -3.62 6.53 5.41
C MET A 95 -2.44 7.44 5.72
N GLU A 96 -2.58 8.73 5.40
CA GLU A 96 -1.62 9.75 5.81
C GLU A 96 -1.86 10.16 7.25
N VAL A 97 -0.79 10.26 8.03
CA VAL A 97 -0.85 10.62 9.44
C VAL A 97 -0.85 12.13 9.60
N GLU A 98 -1.84 12.66 10.28
CA GLU A 98 -1.92 14.06 10.67
C GLU A 98 -1.42 14.25 12.12
N GLY A 99 -0.56 15.26 12.31
CA GLY A 99 -0.02 15.62 13.61
C GLY A 99 1.14 14.75 14.12
N ASP A 100 1.66 15.08 15.29
CA ASP A 100 2.91 14.54 15.85
C ASP A 100 2.73 13.58 17.03
N CYS A 101 1.50 13.14 17.30
CA CYS A 101 1.18 12.34 18.48
C CYS A 101 1.88 10.97 18.55
N MET A 102 2.34 10.44 17.43
CA MET A 102 3.01 9.13 17.31
C MET A 102 4.49 9.22 16.95
N ILE A 103 5.10 10.40 17.09
CA ILE A 103 6.51 10.64 16.70
C ILE A 103 7.50 9.80 17.50
N GLY A 104 7.18 9.43 18.74
CA GLY A 104 8.02 8.55 19.57
C GLY A 104 8.07 7.09 19.07
N ASP A 105 7.11 6.66 18.28
CA ASP A 105 7.11 5.37 17.57
C ASP A 105 7.57 5.54 16.11
N PHE A 106 8.30 6.62 15.79
CA PHE A 106 8.83 6.94 14.45
C PHE A 106 7.76 7.13 13.38
N ILE A 107 6.58 7.62 13.75
CA ILE A 107 5.50 7.98 12.85
C ILE A 107 5.35 9.50 12.87
N PRO A 108 6.08 10.23 12.00
CA PRO A 108 5.95 11.68 11.88
C PRO A 108 4.68 12.06 11.12
N GLU A 109 4.32 13.34 11.21
CA GLU A 109 3.30 13.94 10.35
C GLU A 109 3.64 13.76 8.87
N GLY A 110 2.64 13.46 8.05
CA GLY A 110 2.79 13.18 6.62
C GLY A 110 3.31 11.77 6.28
N ALA A 111 3.61 10.94 7.29
CA ALA A 111 3.93 9.54 7.06
C ALA A 111 2.69 8.79 6.56
N LEU A 112 2.90 7.81 5.67
CA LEU A 112 1.86 6.86 5.29
C LEU A 112 1.93 5.63 6.19
N VAL A 113 0.80 5.20 6.71
CA VAL A 113 0.67 3.94 7.45
C VAL A 113 -0.13 2.94 6.62
N LEU A 114 0.43 1.74 6.46
CA LEU A 114 -0.29 0.60 5.90
C LEU A 114 -1.13 -0.05 7.00
N VAL A 115 -2.41 -0.15 6.78
CA VAL A 115 -3.38 -0.65 7.75
C VAL A 115 -4.05 -1.90 7.20
N ARG A 116 -4.08 -2.96 8.01
CA ARG A 116 -4.95 -4.11 7.77
C ARG A 116 -6.24 -3.91 8.54
N MET A 117 -7.36 -3.96 7.84
CA MET A 117 -8.69 -3.83 8.46
C MET A 117 -8.99 -5.00 9.40
N GLN A 118 -9.30 -4.68 10.61
CA GLN A 118 -9.74 -5.64 11.65
C GLN A 118 -10.37 -4.90 12.81
N ASN A 119 -11.41 -5.48 13.40
CA ASN A 119 -12.15 -4.86 14.51
C ASN A 119 -11.53 -5.10 15.90
N ARG A 120 -10.41 -5.83 15.95
CA ARG A 120 -9.70 -6.11 17.20
C ARG A 120 -8.19 -6.06 16.99
N VAL A 121 -7.50 -5.35 17.88
CA VAL A 121 -6.03 -5.21 17.88
C VAL A 121 -5.54 -5.54 19.29
N GLU A 122 -4.47 -6.31 19.39
CA GLU A 122 -3.87 -6.71 20.65
C GLU A 122 -3.12 -5.55 21.31
N SER A 123 -2.98 -5.60 22.64
CA SER A 123 -2.21 -4.61 23.41
C SER A 123 -0.77 -4.50 22.89
N GLY A 124 -0.27 -3.28 22.82
CA GLY A 124 1.08 -2.97 22.37
C GLY A 124 1.20 -2.67 20.89
N HIS A 125 0.17 -2.93 20.08
CA HIS A 125 0.18 -2.60 18.67
C HIS A 125 -0.43 -1.22 18.40
N ILE A 126 -0.05 -0.65 17.25
CA ILE A 126 -0.59 0.62 16.76
C ILE A 126 -1.82 0.32 15.92
N ALA A 127 -2.89 1.06 16.15
CA ALA A 127 -4.16 0.91 15.47
C ALA A 127 -4.68 2.25 14.96
N ILE A 128 -5.52 2.15 13.94
CA ILE A 128 -6.42 3.22 13.52
C ILE A 128 -7.71 3.02 14.30
N VAL A 129 -8.12 4.06 15.01
CA VAL A 129 -9.30 4.05 15.86
C VAL A 129 -10.17 5.24 15.51
N ARG A 130 -11.48 5.01 15.39
CA ARG A 130 -12.48 6.07 15.22
C ARG A 130 -13.18 6.32 16.56
N ILE A 131 -13.30 7.58 16.92
CA ILE A 131 -14.07 8.05 18.08
C ILE A 131 -15.01 9.15 17.60
N GLY A 132 -16.30 8.84 17.51
CA GLY A 132 -17.24 9.72 16.84
C GLY A 132 -16.82 9.95 15.38
N ASP A 133 -16.53 11.20 15.01
CA ASP A 133 -16.10 11.61 13.67
C ASP A 133 -14.58 11.69 13.50
N GLU A 134 -13.81 11.50 14.57
CA GLU A 134 -12.36 11.61 14.52
C GLU A 134 -11.69 10.26 14.30
N VAL A 135 -10.69 10.23 13.42
CA VAL A 135 -9.85 9.06 13.16
C VAL A 135 -8.46 9.32 13.72
N LEU A 136 -8.02 8.44 14.59
CA LEU A 136 -6.80 8.58 15.37
C LEU A 136 -5.85 7.41 15.13
N VAL A 137 -4.53 7.70 15.10
CA VAL A 137 -3.47 6.69 15.16
C VAL A 137 -2.96 6.62 16.59
N ARG A 138 -3.11 5.48 17.27
CA ARG A 138 -2.70 5.31 18.67
C ARG A 138 -2.18 3.90 18.94
N LYS A 139 -1.32 3.78 19.94
CA LYS A 139 -0.98 2.48 20.51
C LYS A 139 -2.13 2.02 21.41
N VAL A 140 -2.55 0.78 21.23
CA VAL A 140 -3.66 0.19 21.95
C VAL A 140 -3.16 -0.55 23.18
N LYS A 141 -3.84 -0.38 24.31
CA LYS A 141 -3.64 -1.20 25.52
C LYS A 141 -4.99 -1.55 26.13
N TRP A 142 -5.23 -2.83 26.32
CA TRP A 142 -6.42 -3.33 26.99
C TRP A 142 -6.13 -3.51 28.48
N LEU A 143 -6.97 -2.93 29.32
CA LEU A 143 -6.98 -3.10 30.77
C LEU A 143 -8.35 -3.69 31.15
N ASN A 144 -8.41 -5.01 31.29
CA ASN A 144 -9.67 -5.74 31.44
C ASN A 144 -10.61 -5.45 30.26
N ASN A 145 -11.69 -4.73 30.50
CA ASN A 145 -12.68 -4.35 29.46
C ASN A 145 -12.58 -2.87 29.04
N THR A 146 -11.51 -2.19 29.44
CA THR A 146 -11.26 -0.78 29.15
C THR A 146 -10.17 -0.65 28.08
N LEU A 147 -10.42 0.15 27.06
CA LEU A 147 -9.45 0.47 26.02
C LEU A 147 -8.68 1.73 26.41
N MET A 148 -7.37 1.62 26.46
CA MET A 148 -6.47 2.77 26.60
C MET A 148 -5.80 3.03 25.28
N LEU A 149 -5.89 4.27 24.78
CA LEU A 149 -5.24 4.77 23.58
C LEU A 149 -4.06 5.62 23.99
N ILE A 150 -2.86 5.17 23.64
CA ILE A 150 -1.62 5.75 24.13
C ILE A 150 -0.91 6.45 22.97
N PRO A 151 -0.73 7.78 23.02
CA PRO A 151 0.17 8.50 22.14
C PRO A 151 1.63 8.15 22.51
N SER A 152 2.54 8.21 21.56
CA SER A 152 3.97 8.01 21.84
C SER A 152 4.73 9.33 22.01
N ASN A 153 4.07 10.46 21.77
CA ASN A 153 4.62 11.78 22.06
C ASN A 153 4.23 12.23 23.48
N PRO A 154 5.21 12.54 24.36
CA PRO A 154 4.95 12.96 25.75
C PRO A 154 4.10 14.23 25.89
N LYS A 155 3.90 15.00 24.83
CA LYS A 155 3.03 16.19 24.85
C LYS A 155 1.54 15.85 25.02
N TYR A 156 1.16 14.60 24.72
CA TYR A 156 -0.22 14.15 24.72
C TYR A 156 -0.46 13.13 25.84
N GLU A 157 -1.60 13.21 26.47
CA GLU A 157 -2.00 12.26 27.51
C GLU A 157 -2.71 11.04 26.91
N PRO A 158 -2.56 9.85 27.56
CA PRO A 158 -3.34 8.67 27.19
C PRO A 158 -4.84 8.89 27.40
N MET A 159 -5.65 8.40 26.47
CA MET A 159 -7.10 8.42 26.54
C MET A 159 -7.61 7.07 27.06
N ILE A 160 -8.48 7.10 28.07
CA ILE A 160 -9.12 5.91 28.65
C ILE A 160 -10.56 5.87 28.18
N ILE A 161 -10.93 4.81 27.47
CA ILE A 161 -12.25 4.63 26.88
C ILE A 161 -12.95 3.47 27.62
N SER A 162 -13.95 3.81 28.41
CA SER A 162 -14.74 2.85 29.21
C SER A 162 -16.14 2.61 28.64
N GLY A 163 -16.29 2.62 27.33
CA GLY A 163 -17.54 2.52 26.60
C GLY A 163 -17.76 3.73 25.70
N GLY A 164 -18.76 3.70 24.83
CA GLY A 164 -19.07 4.76 23.89
C GLY A 164 -18.76 4.36 22.44
N ASP A 165 -18.89 5.33 21.53
CA ASP A 165 -18.72 5.15 20.10
C ASP A 165 -17.22 5.12 19.72
N VAL A 166 -16.54 4.06 20.13
CA VAL A 166 -15.16 3.79 19.69
C VAL A 166 -15.14 2.56 18.81
N GLU A 167 -14.51 2.69 17.66
CA GLU A 167 -14.34 1.61 16.71
C GLU A 167 -12.86 1.44 16.35
N ILE A 168 -12.37 0.23 16.46
CA ILE A 168 -11.07 -0.12 15.90
C ILE A 168 -11.27 -0.44 14.42
N ILE A 169 -10.65 0.35 13.55
CA ILE A 169 -10.73 0.19 12.10
C ILE A 169 -9.72 -0.83 11.61
N GLY A 170 -8.49 -0.80 12.17
CA GLY A 170 -7.46 -1.73 11.74
C GLY A 170 -6.16 -1.57 12.49
N ARG A 171 -5.24 -2.50 12.20
CA ARG A 171 -3.89 -2.52 12.75
C ARG A 171 -2.91 -1.93 11.77
N VAL A 172 -2.03 -1.06 12.23
CA VAL A 172 -0.89 -0.55 11.46
C VAL A 172 0.17 -1.64 11.35
N LEU A 173 0.60 -1.93 10.13
CA LEU A 173 1.60 -2.96 9.82
C LEU A 173 2.94 -2.37 9.38
N GLU A 174 2.91 -1.25 8.64
CA GLU A 174 4.08 -0.60 8.07
C GLU A 174 3.93 0.91 8.18
N VAL A 175 5.05 1.60 8.32
CA VAL A 175 5.13 3.06 8.24
C VAL A 175 6.05 3.40 7.09
N ARG A 176 5.58 4.25 6.19
CA ARG A 176 6.33 4.71 5.03
C ARG A 176 6.49 6.22 5.08
N ILE A 177 7.72 6.68 5.23
CA ILE A 177 8.04 8.11 5.24
C ILE A 177 8.38 8.51 3.81
N ARG A 178 7.62 9.46 3.25
CA ARG A 178 7.84 10.01 1.91
C ARG A 178 8.77 11.21 2.01
N GLY A 179 9.85 11.17 1.25
CA GLY A 179 10.74 12.30 0.98
C GLY A 179 11.61 12.76 2.17
N LEU A 180 12.88 12.53 2.02
CA LEU A 180 13.95 13.33 2.58
C LEU A 180 14.58 14.13 1.44
#